data_4a073fa3b5cee000625ea674a519b09a
#
_entry.id   4a073fa3b5cee000625ea674a519b09a
#
_cell.length_a   1.000
_cell.length_b   1.000
_cell.length_c   1.000
_cell.angle_alpha   90.00
_cell.angle_beta   90.00
_cell.angle_gamma   90.00
#
_symmetry.space_group_name_H-M   'P 1'
#
loop_
_entity.id
_entity.type
_entity.pdbx_description
1 polymer ?
#
loop_
_entity_poly.entity_id
_entity_poly.type
_entity_poly.pdbx_seq_one_letter_code
_entity_poly.pdbx_strand_id
1 'polypeptide(L)'
;MKKFIELLSEPILASPDQQKKEIWDVEGRLKNGNQTFKFDIRPLKQVNNKVEKIGYFKSKSDKMVFETINQWIIFDTEELHKYVKSKDKKDFNIDELLDNLSWNLVLNK
;
A
#
# COMPACT_ATOMS: atom_id res chain seq x y z
N MET A 1 3.39 4.17 -19.51
CA MET A 1 2.56 4.26 -18.28
C MET A 1 3.45 4.59 -17.10
N LYS A 2 3.02 5.55 -16.28
CA LYS A 2 3.79 5.99 -15.12
C LYS A 2 3.77 4.92 -14.02
N LYS A 3 4.95 4.62 -13.46
CA LYS A 3 5.07 3.65 -12.37
C LYS A 3 5.14 4.39 -11.03
N PHE A 4 4.70 3.74 -9.96
CA PHE A 4 4.73 4.34 -8.62
C PHE A 4 6.13 4.83 -8.23
N ILE A 5 7.16 4.05 -8.56
CA ILE A 5 8.55 4.40 -8.24
C ILE A 5 8.96 5.77 -8.79
N GLU A 6 8.35 6.20 -9.89
CA GLU A 6 8.64 7.50 -10.50
C GLU A 6 8.13 8.68 -9.67
N LEU A 7 7.27 8.43 -8.71
CA LEU A 7 6.75 9.43 -7.77
C LEU A 7 7.68 9.64 -6.57
N LEU A 8 8.69 8.79 -6.44
CA LEU A 8 9.58 8.80 -5.28
C LEU A 8 10.88 9.53 -5.57
N SER A 9 11.39 10.26 -4.57
CA SER A 9 12.75 10.79 -4.57
C SER A 9 13.67 9.74 -3.98
N GLU A 10 14.80 9.51 -4.66
CA GLU A 10 15.85 8.58 -4.23
C GLU A 10 15.29 7.17 -3.91
N PRO A 11 14.58 6.54 -4.86
CA PRO A 11 14.00 5.22 -4.59
C PRO A 11 15.07 4.15 -4.47
N ILE A 12 14.88 3.25 -3.49
CA ILE A 12 15.74 2.10 -3.26
C ILE A 12 14.88 0.85 -3.33
N LEU A 13 15.17 -0.02 -4.31
CA LEU A 13 14.42 -1.25 -4.47
C LEU A 13 14.78 -2.25 -3.39
N ALA A 14 13.78 -2.99 -2.88
CA ALA A 14 14.03 -4.07 -1.95
C ALA A 14 14.83 -5.19 -2.64
N SER A 15 15.77 -5.77 -1.91
CA SER A 15 16.48 -6.97 -2.38
C SER A 15 15.49 -8.14 -2.43
N PRO A 16 15.81 -9.23 -3.18
CA PRO A 16 14.95 -10.42 -3.17
C PRO A 16 14.69 -10.96 -1.77
N ASP A 17 15.69 -10.93 -0.88
CA ASP A 17 15.53 -11.37 0.50
C ASP A 17 14.57 -10.46 1.28
N GLN A 18 14.69 -9.15 1.10
CA GLN A 18 13.79 -8.19 1.75
C GLN A 18 12.37 -8.35 1.26
N GLN A 19 12.17 -8.59 -0.04
CA GLN A 19 10.84 -8.85 -0.57
C GLN A 19 10.20 -10.10 0.04
N LYS A 20 10.99 -11.15 0.26
CA LYS A 20 10.50 -12.40 0.83
C LYS A 20 10.23 -12.30 2.33
N LYS A 21 11.16 -11.71 3.09
CA LYS A 21 11.12 -11.71 4.55
C LYS A 21 10.33 -10.55 5.12
N GLU A 22 10.43 -9.39 4.51
CA GLU A 22 9.83 -8.16 5.03
C GLU A 22 8.62 -7.71 4.24
N ILE A 23 8.46 -8.22 3.03
CA ILE A 23 7.31 -7.97 2.14
C ILE A 23 7.11 -6.47 1.91
N TRP A 24 8.12 -5.85 1.26
CA TRP A 24 8.01 -4.50 0.71
C TRP A 24 8.79 -4.44 -0.61
N ASP A 25 8.50 -3.47 -1.44
CA ASP A 25 9.02 -3.39 -2.81
C ASP A 25 10.03 -2.27 -3.02
N VAL A 26 9.79 -1.11 -2.45
CA VAL A 26 10.64 0.07 -2.66
C VAL A 26 10.60 0.97 -1.44
N GLU A 27 11.75 1.58 -1.14
CA GLU A 27 11.87 2.59 -0.11
C GLU A 27 12.13 3.94 -0.78
N GLY A 28 11.46 4.99 -0.33
CA GLY A 28 11.68 6.31 -0.88
C GLY A 28 10.77 7.34 -0.25
N ARG A 29 10.94 8.57 -0.70
CA ARG A 29 10.16 9.70 -0.22
C ARG A 29 9.29 10.20 -1.36
N LEU A 30 8.00 10.42 -1.10
CA LEU A 30 7.13 11.09 -2.08
C LEU A 30 7.68 12.49 -2.33
N LYS A 31 7.66 12.93 -3.59
CA LYS A 31 8.35 14.17 -4.01
C LYS A 31 7.95 15.40 -3.21
N ASN A 32 6.71 15.45 -2.72
CA ASN A 32 6.22 16.56 -1.90
C ASN A 32 6.21 16.22 -0.41
N GLY A 33 6.76 15.08 -0.02
CA GLY A 33 6.76 14.62 1.36
C GLY A 33 8.10 14.88 2.05
N ASN A 34 8.08 14.81 3.38
CA ASN A 34 9.25 15.04 4.23
C ASN A 34 9.83 13.76 4.82
N GLN A 35 9.20 12.64 4.57
CA GLN A 35 9.53 11.40 5.25
C GLN A 35 9.73 10.26 4.26
N THR A 36 10.73 9.41 4.55
CA THR A 36 11.03 8.22 3.76
C THR A 36 10.24 7.04 4.31
N PHE A 37 9.60 6.28 3.41
CA PHE A 37 8.81 5.12 3.78
C PHE A 37 9.21 3.91 2.95
N LYS A 38 9.00 2.72 3.51
CA LYS A 38 9.01 1.45 2.76
C LYS A 38 7.61 1.18 2.27
N PHE A 39 7.46 0.95 0.98
CA PHE A 39 6.17 0.73 0.33
C PHE A 39 6.01 -0.71 -0.13
N ASP A 40 4.85 -1.29 0.17
CA ASP A 40 4.41 -2.58 -0.36
C ASP A 40 3.35 -2.27 -1.43
N ILE A 41 3.65 -2.55 -2.69
CA ILE A 41 2.80 -2.18 -3.82
C ILE A 41 2.02 -3.40 -4.28
N ARG A 42 0.70 -3.29 -4.28
CA ARG A 42 -0.19 -4.38 -4.65
C ARG A 42 -1.18 -3.96 -5.72
N PRO A 43 -1.20 -4.66 -6.87
CA PRO A 43 -2.20 -4.39 -7.90
C PRO A 43 -3.57 -4.84 -7.43
N LEU A 44 -4.59 -4.02 -7.67
CA LEU A 44 -5.98 -4.38 -7.44
C LEU A 44 -6.63 -4.86 -8.74
N LYS A 45 -7.36 -5.97 -8.65
CA LYS A 45 -8.18 -6.42 -9.77
C LYS A 45 -9.35 -5.46 -9.93
N GLN A 46 -9.46 -4.86 -11.10
CA GLN A 46 -10.43 -3.79 -11.36
C GLN A 46 -11.88 -4.16 -11.09
N VAL A 47 -12.24 -5.40 -11.33
CA VAL A 47 -13.64 -5.82 -11.28
C VAL A 47 -14.20 -5.74 -9.87
N ASN A 48 -13.36 -5.85 -8.84
CA ASN A 48 -13.85 -5.99 -7.46
C ASN A 48 -13.43 -4.88 -6.51
N ASN A 49 -12.35 -4.14 -6.77
CA ASN A 49 -11.75 -3.16 -5.85
C ASN A 49 -11.68 -3.68 -4.41
N LYS A 50 -11.45 -4.97 -4.25
CA LYS A 50 -11.44 -5.62 -2.95
C LYS A 50 -10.03 -5.91 -2.47
N VAL A 51 -9.81 -5.65 -1.20
CA VAL A 51 -8.57 -5.94 -0.50
C VAL A 51 -8.79 -7.21 0.32
N GLU A 52 -8.01 -8.26 0.03
CA GLU A 52 -8.12 -9.52 0.77
C GLU A 52 -7.29 -9.48 2.05
N LYS A 53 -7.83 -10.07 3.10
CA LYS A 53 -7.20 -10.10 4.42
C LYS A 53 -5.92 -10.94 4.47
N ILE A 54 -5.86 -11.99 3.65
CA ILE A 54 -4.75 -12.95 3.67
C ILE A 54 -3.44 -12.30 3.21
N GLY A 55 -2.40 -12.44 4.02
CA GLY A 55 -1.05 -11.98 3.68
C GLY A 55 -0.71 -10.57 4.14
N TYR A 56 -1.68 -9.75 4.50
CA TYR A 56 -1.40 -8.35 4.89
C TYR A 56 -0.68 -8.25 6.23
N PHE A 57 -0.91 -9.21 7.11
CA PHE A 57 -0.31 -9.20 8.45
C PHE A 57 1.20 -9.48 8.46
N LYS A 58 1.74 -9.90 7.32
CA LYS A 58 3.17 -10.23 7.20
C LYS A 58 3.99 -9.07 6.64
N SER A 59 3.35 -8.05 6.11
CA SER A 59 4.06 -6.91 5.53
C SER A 59 4.72 -6.06 6.60
N LYS A 60 6.01 -5.78 6.43
CA LYS A 60 6.77 -4.88 7.29
C LYS A 60 7.02 -3.53 6.63
N SER A 61 6.24 -3.22 5.61
CA SER A 61 6.27 -1.90 4.99
C SER A 61 5.70 -0.85 5.93
N ASP A 62 6.06 0.40 5.71
CA ASP A 62 5.46 1.53 6.42
C ASP A 62 4.11 1.89 5.81
N LYS A 63 4.01 1.77 4.50
CA LYS A 63 2.80 2.11 3.73
C LYS A 63 2.49 1.01 2.74
N MET A 64 1.20 0.76 2.50
CA MET A 64 0.73 -0.15 1.48
C MET A 64 0.07 0.64 0.36
N VAL A 65 0.45 0.35 -0.88
CA VAL A 65 -0.06 1.03 -2.06
C VAL A 65 -0.93 0.05 -2.84
N PHE A 66 -2.20 0.40 -3.03
CA PHE A 66 -3.09 -0.37 -3.89
C PHE A 66 -3.18 0.33 -5.23
N GLU A 67 -2.71 -0.36 -6.26
CA GLU A 67 -2.65 0.20 -7.61
C GLU A 67 -3.88 -0.20 -8.41
N THR A 68 -4.63 0.80 -8.87
CA THR A 68 -5.74 0.62 -9.80
C THR A 68 -5.30 1.11 -11.19
N ILE A 69 -6.20 1.04 -12.15
CA ILE A 69 -5.91 1.52 -13.50
C ILE A 69 -5.64 3.03 -13.53
N ASN A 70 -6.32 3.78 -12.67
CA ASN A 70 -6.30 5.24 -12.69
C ASN A 70 -5.63 5.89 -11.49
N GLN A 71 -5.33 5.11 -10.44
CA GLN A 71 -4.91 5.69 -9.17
C GLN A 71 -3.93 4.81 -8.42
N TRP A 72 -3.19 5.43 -7.51
CA TRP A 72 -2.48 4.75 -6.42
C TRP A 72 -3.14 5.19 -5.12
N ILE A 73 -3.58 4.22 -4.32
CA ILE A 73 -4.26 4.46 -3.05
C ILE A 73 -3.37 3.95 -1.93
N ILE A 74 -2.93 4.84 -1.06
CA ILE A 74 -1.90 4.57 -0.06
C ILE A 74 -2.51 4.61 1.33
N PHE A 75 -2.25 3.57 2.12
CA PHE A 75 -2.67 3.48 3.52
C PHE A 75 -1.46 3.27 4.42
N ASP A 76 -1.59 3.68 5.68
CA ASP A 76 -0.62 3.31 6.70
C ASP A 76 -0.76 1.81 7.00
N THR A 77 0.32 1.07 6.90
CA THR A 77 0.30 -0.39 7.02
C THR A 77 -0.19 -0.85 8.38
N GLU A 78 0.30 -0.23 9.46
CA GLU A 78 -0.10 -0.60 10.81
C GLU A 78 -1.58 -0.35 11.06
N GLU A 79 -2.08 0.81 10.65
CA GLU A 79 -3.49 1.17 10.80
C GLU A 79 -4.37 0.22 10.00
N LEU A 80 -3.98 -0.09 8.76
CA LEU A 80 -4.70 -1.03 7.92
C LEU A 80 -4.78 -2.41 8.56
N HIS A 81 -3.65 -2.91 9.07
CA HIS A 81 -3.62 -4.22 9.73
C HIS A 81 -4.53 -4.26 10.96
N LYS A 82 -4.50 -3.23 11.79
CA LYS A 82 -5.37 -3.16 12.97
C LYS A 82 -6.84 -3.16 12.58
N TYR A 83 -7.20 -2.38 11.57
CA TYR A 83 -8.58 -2.30 11.10
C TYR A 83 -9.06 -3.65 10.59
N VAL A 84 -8.29 -4.26 9.68
CA VAL A 84 -8.62 -5.54 9.06
C VAL A 84 -8.72 -6.64 10.11
N LYS A 85 -7.80 -6.65 11.08
CA LYS A 85 -7.77 -7.64 12.15
C LYS A 85 -8.97 -7.52 13.08
N SER A 86 -9.51 -6.31 13.26
CA SER A 86 -10.66 -6.06 14.13
C SER A 86 -11.99 -6.50 13.54
N LYS A 87 -12.02 -6.81 12.24
CA LYS A 87 -13.26 -7.16 11.53
C LYS A 87 -13.31 -8.66 11.25
N ASP A 88 -14.51 -9.22 11.35
CA ASP A 88 -14.77 -10.64 11.10
C ASP A 88 -15.23 -10.86 9.66
N LYS A 89 -14.37 -10.51 8.71
CA LYS A 89 -14.61 -10.74 7.28
C LYS A 89 -13.29 -10.85 6.54
N LYS A 90 -13.34 -11.43 5.33
CA LYS A 90 -12.14 -11.74 4.54
C LYS A 90 -11.78 -10.65 3.53
N ASP A 91 -12.77 -9.92 3.03
CA ASP A 91 -12.59 -8.94 1.98
C ASP A 91 -13.03 -7.56 2.45
N PHE A 92 -12.34 -6.53 1.96
CA PHE A 92 -12.64 -5.16 2.29
C PHE A 92 -12.75 -4.36 0.99
N ASN A 93 -13.79 -3.54 0.88
CA ASN A 93 -13.92 -2.63 -0.23
C ASN A 93 -12.99 -1.44 -0.02
N ILE A 94 -12.38 -0.94 -1.11
CA ILE A 94 -11.45 0.18 -0.99
C ILE A 94 -12.12 1.43 -0.43
N ASP A 95 -13.40 1.67 -0.77
CA ASP A 95 -14.14 2.82 -0.24
C ASP A 95 -14.36 2.71 1.27
N GLU A 96 -14.60 1.51 1.76
CA GLU A 96 -14.69 1.25 3.19
C GLU A 96 -13.40 1.63 3.91
N LEU A 97 -12.26 1.24 3.33
CA LEU A 97 -10.96 1.56 3.90
C LEU A 97 -10.69 3.06 3.89
N LEU A 98 -11.04 3.74 2.81
CA LEU A 98 -10.88 5.19 2.71
C LEU A 98 -11.74 5.92 3.74
N ASP A 99 -12.92 5.39 4.04
CA ASP A 99 -13.83 6.01 5.00
C ASP A 99 -13.39 5.80 6.46
N ASN A 100 -12.69 4.71 6.75
CA ASN A 100 -12.41 4.30 8.11
C ASN A 100 -10.95 4.48 8.55
N LEU A 101 -10.01 4.51 7.61
CA LEU A 101 -8.60 4.70 7.94
C LEU A 101 -8.26 6.18 7.94
N SER A 102 -7.66 6.66 9.03
CA SER A 102 -7.37 8.09 9.19
C SER A 102 -6.22 8.56 8.30
N TRP A 103 -5.21 7.71 8.07
CA TRP A 103 -4.11 8.06 7.18
C TRP A 103 -4.34 7.41 5.81
N ASN A 104 -4.65 8.21 4.82
CA ASN A 104 -4.78 7.73 3.44
C ASN A 104 -4.38 8.84 2.47
N LEU A 105 -3.92 8.41 1.29
CA LEU A 105 -3.54 9.33 0.23
C LEU A 105 -3.90 8.70 -1.11
N VAL A 106 -4.61 9.44 -1.94
CA VAL A 106 -5.00 9.00 -3.28
C VAL A 106 -4.27 9.85 -4.30
N LEU A 107 -3.50 9.20 -5.17
CA LEU A 107 -2.76 9.87 -6.24
C LEU A 107 -3.31 9.40 -7.59
N ASN A 108 -3.64 10.33 -8.45
CA ASN A 108 -4.12 10.01 -9.80
C ASN A 108 -2.93 9.77 -10.74
N LYS A 109 -3.11 8.82 -11.63
CA LYS A 109 -2.12 8.52 -12.67
C LYS A 109 -2.18 9.51 -13.82
#